data_a64033427088c5afb4db1e317b46b0b4
#
_entry.id   a64033427088c5afb4db1e317b46b0b4
#
_cell.length_a   1.000
_cell.length_b   1.000
_cell.length_c   1.000
_cell.angle_alpha   90.00
_cell.angle_beta   90.00
_cell.angle_gamma   90.00
#
_symmetry.space_group_name_H-M   'P 1'
#
loop_
_entity.id
_entity.type
_entity.pdbx_description
1 polymer ?
#
loop_
_entity_poly.entity_id
_entity_poly.type
_entity_poly.pdbx_seq_one_letter_code
_entity_poly.pdbx_strand_id
1 'polypeptide(L)'
;MKIRKYFLLVMALVFINFLNLNASQKRTGEKEATNSLVSSTKLNLVQKNNKKIFTIEVYRSNGKLSIKSEYVLEDKDKNIEKNEIKKLYELAKSGKIDYSSKVIEEYHENGNLKTRLTDTHVKEKLEEYDENGKLIRVENGE
;
A
#
# COMPACT_ATOMS: atom_id res chain seq x y z
N MET A 1 -20.02 3.35 -3.58
CA MET A 1 -19.66 3.00 -4.96
C MET A 1 -18.50 3.83 -5.56
N LYS A 2 -18.30 5.09 -5.19
CA LYS A 2 -17.15 5.91 -5.64
C LYS A 2 -15.83 5.51 -4.98
N ILE A 3 -15.83 5.15 -3.69
CA ILE A 3 -14.63 4.77 -2.93
C ILE A 3 -14.01 3.47 -3.46
N ARG A 4 -14.83 2.47 -3.85
CA ARG A 4 -14.34 1.23 -4.51
C ARG A 4 -13.62 1.50 -5.83
N LYS A 5 -14.01 2.54 -6.59
CA LYS A 5 -13.31 2.94 -7.82
C LYS A 5 -11.94 3.58 -7.52
N TYR A 6 -11.85 4.37 -6.44
CA TYR A 6 -10.57 4.93 -5.97
C TYR A 6 -9.64 3.84 -5.45
N PHE A 7 -10.18 2.86 -4.74
CA PHE A 7 -9.43 1.69 -4.27
C PHE A 7 -8.81 0.91 -5.43
N LEU A 8 -9.59 0.63 -6.48
CA LEU A 8 -9.09 -0.01 -7.70
C LEU A 8 -8.03 0.87 -8.41
N LEU A 9 -8.18 2.19 -8.40
CA LEU A 9 -7.24 3.11 -9.02
C LEU A 9 -5.91 3.17 -8.26
N VAL A 10 -5.93 3.26 -6.93
CA VAL A 10 -4.72 3.27 -6.08
C VAL A 10 -4.02 1.91 -6.16
N MET A 11 -4.76 0.80 -6.12
CA MET A 11 -4.20 -0.53 -6.30
C MET A 11 -3.66 -0.73 -7.71
N ALA A 12 -4.32 -0.21 -8.76
CA ALA A 12 -3.83 -0.25 -10.14
C ALA A 12 -2.53 0.55 -10.30
N LEU A 13 -2.39 1.71 -9.66
CA LEU A 13 -1.14 2.50 -9.66
C LEU A 13 0.01 1.76 -8.97
N VAL A 14 -0.25 1.06 -7.86
CA VAL A 14 0.72 0.18 -7.21
C VAL A 14 1.11 -0.98 -8.15
N PHE A 15 0.14 -1.55 -8.87
CA PHE A 15 0.35 -2.64 -9.82
C PHE A 15 1.16 -2.22 -11.08
N ILE A 16 0.87 -1.07 -11.65
CA ILE A 16 1.57 -0.56 -12.85
C ILE A 16 3.04 -0.30 -12.51
N ASN A 17 3.34 0.26 -11.35
CA ASN A 17 4.70 0.47 -10.88
C ASN A 17 5.44 -0.85 -10.61
N PHE A 18 4.73 -1.90 -10.20
CA PHE A 18 5.31 -3.22 -9.95
C PHE A 18 5.58 -4.02 -11.24
N LEU A 19 4.73 -3.92 -12.25
CA LEU A 19 4.98 -4.54 -13.57
C LEU A 19 6.23 -3.95 -14.25
N ASN A 20 6.48 -2.67 -14.06
CA ASN A 20 7.68 -2.01 -14.56
C ASN A 20 8.96 -2.48 -13.84
N LEU A 21 8.90 -2.84 -12.56
CA LEU A 21 10.03 -3.42 -11.80
C LEU A 21 10.41 -4.82 -12.30
N ASN A 22 9.45 -5.67 -12.61
CA ASN A 22 9.70 -7.02 -13.14
C ASN A 22 10.20 -7.01 -14.60
N ALA A 23 9.81 -6.01 -15.40
CA ALA A 23 10.32 -5.83 -16.76
C ALA A 23 11.77 -5.32 -16.79
N SER A 24 12.19 -4.54 -15.79
CA SER A 24 13.55 -4.00 -15.66
C SER A 24 14.60 -5.07 -15.30
N GLN A 25 14.21 -6.14 -14.61
CA GLN A 25 15.15 -7.23 -14.27
C GLN A 25 15.46 -8.20 -15.43
N LYS A 26 14.75 -8.12 -16.54
CA LYS A 26 14.92 -9.04 -17.69
C LYS A 26 15.68 -8.46 -18.89
N ARG A 27 16.13 -7.20 -18.83
CA ARG A 27 16.90 -6.56 -19.91
C ARG A 27 18.22 -6.00 -19.39
N THR A 28 19.23 -6.85 -19.35
CA THR A 28 20.63 -6.42 -19.41
C THR A 28 20.93 -6.00 -20.86
N GLY A 29 21.09 -4.69 -21.07
CA GLY A 29 21.69 -4.14 -22.28
C GLY A 29 20.79 -3.21 -23.07
N GLU A 30 20.44 -2.07 -22.49
CA GLU A 30 20.28 -0.79 -23.19
C GLU A 30 19.93 0.29 -22.16
N LYS A 31 20.74 1.35 -22.15
CA LYS A 31 20.49 2.54 -21.31
C LYS A 31 19.38 3.36 -21.94
N GLU A 32 18.15 3.13 -21.54
CA GLU A 32 17.11 4.16 -21.61
C GLU A 32 16.70 4.53 -20.18
N ALA A 33 16.86 5.82 -19.88
CA ALA A 33 16.45 6.44 -18.62
C ALA A 33 14.92 6.48 -18.54
N THR A 34 14.27 5.35 -18.26
CA THR A 34 12.93 5.33 -17.73
C THR A 34 13.05 5.61 -16.25
N ASN A 35 12.65 6.81 -15.81
CA ASN A 35 12.49 7.17 -14.42
C ASN A 35 11.57 6.15 -13.73
N SER A 36 12.15 5.12 -13.14
CA SER A 36 11.45 4.20 -12.26
C SER A 36 11.00 5.00 -11.04
N LEU A 37 9.73 5.35 -10.97
CA LEU A 37 9.11 6.08 -9.86
C LEU A 37 9.22 5.33 -8.52
N VAL A 38 9.53 4.05 -8.54
CA VAL A 38 9.64 3.18 -7.36
C VAL A 38 10.99 2.51 -7.32
N SER A 39 11.72 2.63 -6.20
CA SER A 39 13.03 2.00 -6.02
C SER A 39 13.04 0.81 -5.08
N SER A 40 12.17 0.75 -4.09
CA SER A 40 12.17 -0.34 -3.12
C SER A 40 10.81 -0.55 -2.43
N THR A 41 10.58 -1.80 -2.02
CA THR A 41 9.44 -2.19 -1.19
C THR A 41 9.97 -2.86 0.09
N LYS A 42 9.48 -2.43 1.24
CA LYS A 42 9.75 -3.05 2.53
C LYS A 42 8.50 -3.74 3.06
N LEU A 43 8.69 -4.92 3.59
CA LEU A 43 7.64 -5.74 4.20
C LEU A 43 7.96 -5.94 5.68
N ASN A 44 6.99 -5.78 6.54
CA ASN A 44 7.14 -6.00 7.98
C ASN A 44 5.92 -6.70 8.56
N LEU A 45 6.17 -7.61 9.51
CA LEU A 45 5.13 -8.32 10.27
C LEU A 45 5.50 -8.22 11.74
N VAL A 46 4.64 -7.56 12.52
CA VAL A 46 4.82 -7.38 13.96
C VAL A 46 3.59 -7.89 14.72
N GLN A 47 3.82 -8.36 15.94
CA GLN A 47 2.76 -8.70 16.87
C GLN A 47 2.68 -7.63 17.96
N LYS A 48 1.49 -7.05 18.13
CA LYS A 48 1.21 -6.03 19.13
C LYS A 48 -0.18 -6.26 19.71
N ASN A 49 -0.30 -6.35 21.04
CA ASN A 49 -1.58 -6.53 21.75
C ASN A 49 -2.42 -7.70 21.18
N ASN A 50 -1.82 -8.88 21.02
CA ASN A 50 -2.41 -10.09 20.43
C ASN A 50 -2.90 -9.92 18.98
N LYS A 51 -2.56 -8.85 18.29
CA LYS A 51 -2.87 -8.64 16.88
C LYS A 51 -1.59 -8.75 16.05
N LYS A 52 -1.66 -9.42 14.91
CA LYS A 52 -0.58 -9.38 13.90
C LYS A 52 -0.87 -8.24 12.93
N ILE A 53 0.13 -7.38 12.74
CA ILE A 53 0.06 -6.21 11.87
C ILE A 53 1.05 -6.43 10.74
N PHE A 54 0.56 -6.52 9.51
CA PHE A 54 1.35 -6.62 8.30
C PHE A 54 1.44 -5.26 7.62
N THR A 55 2.65 -4.80 7.35
CA THR A 55 2.90 -3.49 6.73
C THR A 55 3.68 -3.65 5.43
N ILE A 56 3.24 -2.93 4.41
CA ILE A 56 3.91 -2.78 3.11
C ILE A 56 4.26 -1.31 2.94
N GLU A 57 5.52 -1.00 2.75
CA GLU A 57 6.01 0.35 2.48
C GLU A 57 6.68 0.38 1.11
N VAL A 58 6.25 1.32 0.27
CA VAL A 58 6.78 1.54 -1.08
C VAL A 58 7.49 2.88 -1.11
N TYR A 59 8.75 2.89 -1.52
CA TYR A 59 9.60 4.07 -1.55
C TYR A 59 9.87 4.50 -3.00
N ARG A 60 9.99 5.80 -3.22
CA ARG A 60 10.44 6.40 -4.48
C ARG A 60 11.94 6.21 -4.68
N SER A 61 12.44 6.47 -5.88
CA SER A 61 13.87 6.44 -6.20
C SER A 61 14.72 7.42 -5.37
N ASN A 62 14.12 8.50 -4.86
CA ASN A 62 14.77 9.45 -3.94
C ASN A 62 14.74 9.00 -2.47
N GLY A 63 14.30 7.77 -2.17
CA GLY A 63 14.21 7.21 -0.81
C GLY A 63 13.03 7.69 0.02
N LYS A 64 12.16 8.57 -0.50
CA LYS A 64 10.98 9.03 0.21
C LYS A 64 9.84 8.01 0.13
N LEU A 65 9.08 7.86 1.21
CA LEU A 65 7.90 7.02 1.27
C LEU A 65 6.85 7.53 0.26
N SER A 66 6.31 6.62 -0.54
CA SER A 66 5.26 6.89 -1.52
C SER A 66 3.91 6.35 -1.06
N ILE A 67 3.90 5.10 -0.61
CA ILE A 67 2.68 4.41 -0.17
C ILE A 67 3.02 3.58 1.06
N LYS A 68 2.12 3.57 2.04
CA LYS A 68 2.13 2.66 3.18
C LYS A 68 0.79 1.97 3.27
N SER A 69 0.80 0.65 3.34
CA SER A 69 -0.39 -0.17 3.59
C SER A 69 -0.18 -0.94 4.88
N GLU A 70 -1.16 -0.89 5.77
CA GLU A 70 -1.14 -1.59 7.05
C GLU A 70 -2.41 -2.43 7.18
N TYR A 71 -2.25 -3.70 7.47
CA TYR A 71 -3.32 -4.68 7.65
C TYR A 71 -3.27 -5.26 9.05
N VAL A 72 -4.34 -5.16 9.81
CA VAL A 72 -4.54 -5.93 11.04
C VAL A 72 -5.15 -7.27 10.65
N LEU A 73 -4.37 -8.35 10.77
CA LEU A 73 -4.75 -9.67 10.24
C LEU A 73 -5.86 -10.32 11.05
N GLU A 74 -6.80 -10.96 10.35
CA GLU A 74 -7.85 -11.81 10.89
C GLU A 74 -7.39 -13.28 11.02
N ASP A 75 -8.26 -14.13 11.52
CA ASP A 75 -7.97 -15.51 11.92
C ASP A 75 -7.31 -16.37 10.85
N LYS A 76 -7.69 -16.20 9.58
CA LYS A 76 -7.16 -16.96 8.46
C LYS A 76 -5.67 -16.70 8.22
N ASP A 77 -5.24 -15.45 8.29
CA ASP A 77 -3.86 -15.04 8.00
C ASP A 77 -3.06 -14.75 9.29
N LYS A 78 -3.69 -14.82 10.44
CA LYS A 78 -3.10 -14.61 11.77
C LYS A 78 -1.99 -15.62 12.11
N ASN A 79 -2.08 -16.84 11.61
CA ASN A 79 -1.12 -17.90 11.90
C ASN A 79 0.12 -17.89 10.99
N ILE A 80 0.16 -16.97 10.01
CA ILE A 80 1.33 -16.81 9.14
C ILE A 80 2.51 -16.27 9.94
N GLU A 81 3.66 -16.92 9.80
CA GLU A 81 4.88 -16.55 10.48
C GLU A 81 5.74 -15.60 9.66
N LYS A 82 6.76 -15.01 10.31
CA LYS A 82 7.64 -14.00 9.69
C LYS A 82 8.38 -14.51 8.45
N ASN A 83 8.68 -15.80 8.37
CA ASN A 83 9.29 -16.46 7.22
C ASN A 83 8.34 -16.57 6.00
N GLU A 84 7.03 -16.43 6.21
CA GLU A 84 6.00 -16.46 5.16
C GLU A 84 5.52 -15.06 4.73
N ILE A 85 6.22 -14.00 5.11
CA ILE A 85 5.84 -12.60 4.83
C ILE A 85 5.60 -12.33 3.33
N LYS A 86 6.31 -13.03 2.45
CA LYS A 86 6.12 -12.94 0.99
C LYS A 86 4.75 -13.47 0.57
N LYS A 87 4.23 -14.49 1.24
CA LYS A 87 2.88 -15.01 0.99
C LYS A 87 1.81 -13.99 1.36
N LEU A 88 1.96 -13.30 2.50
CA LEU A 88 1.08 -12.17 2.86
C LEU A 88 1.09 -11.06 1.80
N TYR A 89 2.26 -10.76 1.28
CA TYR A 89 2.40 -9.76 0.22
C TYR A 89 1.63 -10.14 -1.06
N GLU A 90 1.73 -11.40 -1.50
CA GLU A 90 0.97 -11.89 -2.66
C GLU A 90 -0.55 -11.91 -2.40
N LEU A 91 -0.98 -12.24 -1.17
CA LEU A 91 -2.38 -12.16 -0.78
C LEU A 91 -2.90 -10.71 -0.79
N ALA A 92 -2.10 -9.76 -0.28
CA ALA A 92 -2.45 -8.32 -0.30
C ALA A 92 -2.56 -7.81 -1.74
N LYS A 93 -1.61 -8.16 -2.61
CA LYS A 93 -1.63 -7.80 -4.05
C LYS A 93 -2.85 -8.32 -4.77
N SER A 94 -3.28 -9.54 -4.47
CA SER A 94 -4.45 -10.17 -5.11
C SER A 94 -5.78 -9.77 -4.46
N GLY A 95 -5.76 -8.92 -3.42
CA GLY A 95 -6.95 -8.54 -2.66
C GLY A 95 -7.57 -9.68 -1.84
N LYS A 96 -6.79 -10.75 -1.57
CA LYS A 96 -7.23 -11.96 -0.85
C LYS A 96 -6.74 -12.02 0.59
N ILE A 97 -6.01 -11.00 1.05
CA ILE A 97 -5.58 -10.92 2.44
C ILE A 97 -6.80 -10.73 3.35
N ASP A 98 -6.82 -11.46 4.46
CA ASP A 98 -7.89 -11.40 5.45
C ASP A 98 -7.51 -10.44 6.58
N TYR A 99 -8.33 -9.43 6.87
CA TYR A 99 -8.00 -8.35 7.81
C TYR A 99 -9.25 -7.86 8.56
N SER A 100 -9.09 -7.48 9.82
CA SER A 100 -10.13 -6.76 10.59
C SER A 100 -10.14 -5.25 10.30
N SER A 101 -8.97 -4.70 10.00
CA SER A 101 -8.85 -3.31 9.54
C SER A 101 -7.67 -3.15 8.58
N LYS A 102 -7.82 -2.19 7.67
CA LYS A 102 -6.79 -1.84 6.70
C LYS A 102 -6.68 -0.32 6.64
N VAL A 103 -5.44 0.18 6.61
CA VAL A 103 -5.14 1.59 6.34
C VAL A 103 -4.19 1.65 5.17
N ILE A 104 -4.52 2.46 4.16
CA ILE A 104 -3.63 2.76 3.03
C ILE A 104 -3.39 4.26 3.00
N GLU A 105 -2.13 4.65 3.01
CA GLU A 105 -1.66 6.03 2.97
C GLU A 105 -0.83 6.26 1.71
N GLU A 106 -1.12 7.31 0.97
CA GLU A 106 -0.31 7.83 -0.12
C GLU A 106 0.31 9.17 0.31
N TYR A 107 1.54 9.43 -0.12
CA TYR A 107 2.29 10.61 0.27
C TYR A 107 2.65 11.46 -0.95
N HIS A 108 2.61 12.79 -0.80
CA HIS A 108 3.14 13.76 -1.75
C HIS A 108 4.67 13.61 -1.89
N GLU A 109 5.26 14.18 -2.93
CA GLU A 109 6.71 14.17 -3.14
C GLU A 109 7.49 14.89 -2.02
N ASN A 110 6.87 15.87 -1.36
CA ASN A 110 7.44 16.57 -0.21
C ASN A 110 7.40 15.73 1.09
N GLY A 111 6.72 14.56 1.10
CA GLY A 111 6.60 13.65 2.23
C GLY A 111 5.35 13.85 3.09
N ASN A 112 4.53 14.86 2.81
CA ASN A 112 3.26 15.07 3.49
C ASN A 112 2.21 14.04 3.03
N LEU A 113 1.29 13.68 3.93
CA LEU A 113 0.19 12.78 3.62
C LEU A 113 -0.68 13.39 2.51
N LYS A 114 -0.99 12.60 1.47
CA LYS A 114 -1.84 12.97 0.35
C LYS A 114 -3.23 12.37 0.49
N THR A 115 -3.31 11.06 0.74
CA THR A 115 -4.57 10.38 0.97
C THR A 115 -4.43 9.37 2.11
N ARG A 116 -5.53 9.13 2.83
CA ARG A 116 -5.67 8.02 3.77
C ARG A 116 -6.99 7.33 3.55
N LEU A 117 -6.93 6.06 3.21
CA LEU A 117 -8.08 5.16 3.18
C LEU A 117 -8.06 4.27 4.42
N THR A 118 -9.13 4.28 5.19
CA THR A 118 -9.35 3.37 6.31
C THR A 118 -10.54 2.46 5.97
N ASP A 119 -10.38 1.16 6.14
CA ASP A 119 -11.40 0.17 5.86
C ASP A 119 -11.44 -0.86 7.01
N THR A 120 -12.63 -1.10 7.55
CA THR A 120 -12.89 -2.05 8.65
C THR A 120 -13.97 -3.07 8.28
N HIS A 121 -14.24 -3.31 6.98
CA HIS A 121 -15.37 -4.10 6.45
C HIS A 121 -16.77 -3.57 6.77
N VAL A 122 -16.91 -2.81 7.84
CA VAL A 122 -18.18 -2.19 8.25
C VAL A 122 -18.23 -0.74 7.80
N LYS A 123 -17.07 -0.09 7.72
CA LYS A 123 -16.97 1.35 7.48
C LYS A 123 -15.73 1.66 6.68
N GLU A 124 -15.92 2.36 5.59
CA GLU A 124 -14.83 2.93 4.79
C GLU A 124 -14.75 4.44 5.01
N LYS A 125 -13.54 4.99 5.08
CA LYS A 125 -13.28 6.43 5.17
C LYS A 125 -12.11 6.79 4.27
N LEU A 126 -12.31 7.75 3.36
CA LEU A 126 -11.27 8.36 2.55
C LEU A 126 -11.04 9.80 3.00
N GLU A 127 -9.79 10.16 3.26
CA GLU A 127 -9.33 11.50 3.60
C GLU A 127 -8.32 11.96 2.55
N GLU A 128 -8.46 13.18 2.04
CA GLU A 128 -7.53 13.79 1.08
C GLU A 128 -6.93 15.06 1.70
N TYR A 129 -5.63 15.27 1.46
CA TYR A 129 -4.85 16.37 2.02
C TYR A 129 -4.10 17.11 0.89
N ASP A 130 -3.94 18.41 1.03
CA ASP A 130 -3.09 19.19 0.14
C ASP A 130 -1.59 18.99 0.44
N GLU A 131 -0.71 19.58 -0.38
CA GLU A 131 0.74 19.47 -0.23
C GLU A 131 1.28 20.06 1.09
N ASN A 132 0.51 20.90 1.77
CA ASN A 132 0.84 21.49 3.07
C ASN A 132 0.34 20.62 4.25
N GLY A 133 -0.34 19.49 3.97
CA GLY A 133 -0.89 18.59 4.97
C GLY A 133 -2.26 19.02 5.52
N LYS A 134 -2.93 20.00 4.88
CA LYS A 134 -4.27 20.42 5.26
C LYS A 134 -5.31 19.48 4.68
N LEU A 135 -6.24 19.01 5.49
CA LEU A 135 -7.37 18.20 5.06
C LEU A 135 -8.29 19.01 4.12
N ILE A 136 -8.52 18.49 2.90
CA ILE A 136 -9.34 19.13 1.87
C ILE A 136 -10.65 18.38 1.58
N ARG A 137 -10.69 17.07 1.89
CA ARG A 137 -11.87 16.24 1.61
C ARG A 137 -11.96 15.05 2.55
N VAL A 138 -13.20 14.72 2.93
CA VAL A 138 -13.54 13.47 3.63
C VAL A 138 -14.72 12.82 2.92
N GLU A 139 -14.60 11.55 2.59
CA GLU A 139 -15.72 10.71 2.16
C GLU A 139 -15.87 9.52 3.11
N ASN A 140 -17.11 9.22 3.50
CA ASN A 140 -17.44 8.04 4.26
C ASN A 140 -18.25 7.10 3.37
N GLY A 141 -17.88 5.80 3.39
CA GLY A 141 -18.62 4.73 2.74
C GLY A 141 -19.29 3.85 3.80
N GLU A 142 -20.43 3.30 3.46
CA GLU A 142 -21.16 2.26 4.21
C GLU A 142 -20.87 0.89 3.58
#